data_bcb753913da6767021fba40a6730476e
#
_entry.id   bcb753913da6767021fba40a6730476e
#
_cell.length_a   1.000
_cell.length_b   1.000
_cell.length_c   1.000
_cell.angle_alpha   90.00
_cell.angle_beta   90.00
_cell.angle_gamma   90.00
#
_symmetry.space_group_name_H-M   'P 1'
#
loop_
_entity.id
_entity.type
_entity.pdbx_description
1 polymer ?
#
loop_
_entity_poly.entity_id
_entity_poly.type
_entity_poly.pdbx_seq_one_letter_code
_entity_poly.pdbx_strand_id
1 'polypeptide(L)'
;MNRRDMLRLSLAAALMGTVTNPKEAQATQTVAAKPISLPALPPKPSKDIAPKLFPGFLQTEVRTSGASIPVLHKGDGPLVLLLHGYPETHVTWHKVAPRLAERFSVYVPDLRGYGDSSRPTDGDRHINYSFRAMALDQIETMRHFGHEQFFVGSHDRGARVAHRLCLDFPKNVTKVCLMDIAPTLTMYRQTNQEFATRYMWWFFLIQAAPTPEHFIGLDPQYYLEVVLGALNKTPGAITPEVVNEYLRCFCCTSTIHASCEDFRASADIGLEMDEADDRAGNKIVAPVHVLWGAKNTVGQEWDILATWRAKATSTVTGHSLDCGHFLQEERPEETLEELQNFFGTA
;
A
#
# COMPACT_ATOMS: atom_id res chain seq x y z
N MET A 1 -4.34 39.97 33.49
CA MET A 1 -5.26 39.86 32.33
C MET A 1 -4.80 38.69 31.48
N ASN A 2 -5.59 37.64 31.37
CA ASN A 2 -5.19 36.31 30.83
C ASN A 2 -5.53 36.29 29.31
N ARG A 3 -4.75 35.56 28.52
CA ARG A 3 -4.92 35.43 27.06
C ARG A 3 -6.32 35.00 26.58
N ARG A 4 -7.16 34.51 27.47
CA ARG A 4 -8.57 34.17 27.18
C ARG A 4 -9.52 35.40 27.17
N ASP A 5 -9.12 36.51 27.75
CA ASP A 5 -9.95 37.71 27.81
C ASP A 5 -9.74 38.62 26.60
N MET A 6 -8.60 38.51 25.91
CA MET A 6 -8.33 39.26 24.65
C MET A 6 -9.08 38.71 23.42
N LEU A 7 -9.45 37.43 23.41
CA LEU A 7 -10.19 36.79 22.31
C LEU A 7 -11.72 37.09 22.36
N ARG A 8 -12.23 37.61 23.49
CA ARG A 8 -13.66 37.94 23.62
C ARG A 8 -13.95 39.42 23.29
N LEU A 9 -12.96 40.27 23.22
CA LEU A 9 -13.12 41.70 22.90
C LEU A 9 -12.99 42.03 21.41
N SER A 10 -12.49 41.13 20.56
CA SER A 10 -12.38 41.32 19.12
C SER A 10 -13.60 40.89 18.29
N LEU A 11 -14.59 40.24 18.90
CA LEU A 11 -15.82 39.82 18.21
C LEU A 11 -17.03 40.77 18.44
N ALA A 12 -16.90 41.80 19.25
CA ALA A 12 -18.01 42.70 19.59
C ALA A 12 -17.98 44.06 18.85
N ALA A 13 -16.97 44.32 18.02
CA ALA A 13 -16.80 45.61 17.35
C ALA A 13 -17.15 45.64 15.85
N ALA A 14 -17.70 44.56 15.29
CA ALA A 14 -18.02 44.45 13.86
C ALA A 14 -19.51 44.46 13.51
N LEU A 15 -20.36 44.90 14.43
CA LEU A 15 -21.81 44.94 14.22
C LEU A 15 -22.41 46.30 14.62
N MET A 16 -22.02 47.38 13.94
CA MET A 16 -22.87 48.62 13.84
C MET A 16 -22.42 49.41 12.61
N GLY A 17 -23.18 49.29 11.54
CA GLY A 17 -23.05 50.10 10.36
C GLY A 17 -24.20 49.79 9.41
N THR A 18 -25.44 50.16 9.81
CA THR A 18 -26.62 50.06 8.97
C THR A 18 -26.65 51.22 7.99
N VAL A 19 -26.60 50.94 6.69
CA VAL A 19 -27.16 51.81 5.67
C VAL A 19 -28.21 50.98 4.93
N THR A 20 -29.45 51.31 5.18
CA THR A 20 -30.64 50.77 4.51
C THR A 20 -30.78 51.34 3.12
N ASN A 21 -30.85 50.50 2.10
CA ASN A 21 -31.42 50.85 0.81
C ASN A 21 -32.46 49.77 0.45
N PRO A 22 -33.77 50.14 0.38
CA PRO A 22 -34.81 49.17 0.10
C PRO A 22 -35.12 49.14 -1.39
N LYS A 23 -34.48 48.30 -2.17
CA LYS A 23 -35.03 47.79 -3.44
C LYS A 23 -34.22 46.56 -3.87
N GLU A 24 -35.02 45.53 -4.23
CA GLU A 24 -34.60 44.25 -4.80
C GLU A 24 -34.23 43.12 -3.82
N ALA A 25 -35.24 42.68 -3.09
CA ALA A 25 -35.29 41.30 -2.63
C ALA A 25 -35.68 40.40 -3.83
N GLN A 26 -34.72 40.06 -4.69
CA GLN A 26 -34.87 38.91 -5.56
C GLN A 26 -34.70 37.65 -4.70
N ALA A 27 -35.79 36.91 -4.57
CA ALA A 27 -35.80 35.61 -3.95
C ALA A 27 -34.79 34.72 -4.69
N THR A 28 -33.66 34.44 -4.06
CA THR A 28 -32.71 33.39 -4.50
C THR A 28 -33.46 32.07 -4.37
N GLN A 29 -34.01 31.59 -5.48
CA GLN A 29 -34.50 30.23 -5.55
C GLN A 29 -33.30 29.32 -5.25
N THR A 30 -33.29 28.71 -4.10
CA THR A 30 -32.45 27.59 -3.78
C THR A 30 -32.81 26.49 -4.75
N VAL A 31 -32.01 26.33 -5.82
CA VAL A 31 -32.10 25.17 -6.71
C VAL A 31 -31.67 23.99 -5.85
N ALA A 32 -32.66 23.21 -5.38
CA ALA A 32 -32.42 21.96 -4.74
C ALA A 32 -31.64 21.08 -5.74
N ALA A 33 -30.36 20.80 -5.44
CA ALA A 33 -29.56 19.90 -6.23
C ALA A 33 -30.32 18.57 -6.35
N LYS A 34 -30.59 18.15 -7.58
CA LYS A 34 -31.14 16.80 -7.81
C LYS A 34 -30.18 15.82 -7.17
N PRO A 35 -30.68 14.81 -6.41
CA PRO A 35 -29.80 13.76 -5.91
C PRO A 35 -29.11 13.12 -7.11
N ILE A 36 -27.78 13.13 -7.09
CA ILE A 36 -26.96 12.41 -8.07
C ILE A 36 -27.25 10.95 -7.81
N SER A 37 -27.95 10.28 -8.73
CA SER A 37 -28.07 8.82 -8.69
C SER A 37 -26.70 8.26 -9.06
N LEU A 38 -25.96 7.74 -8.07
CA LEU A 38 -24.73 7.02 -8.30
C LEU A 38 -25.02 5.83 -9.22
N PRO A 39 -24.16 5.52 -10.21
CA PRO A 39 -24.29 4.30 -10.98
C PRO A 39 -24.32 3.10 -10.03
N ALA A 40 -25.14 2.10 -10.33
CA ALA A 40 -25.15 0.86 -9.56
C ALA A 40 -23.75 0.26 -9.61
N LEU A 41 -23.19 -0.06 -8.43
CA LEU A 41 -21.91 -0.76 -8.35
C LEU A 41 -21.96 -2.02 -9.25
N PRO A 42 -20.91 -2.30 -10.01
CA PRO A 42 -20.86 -3.51 -10.81
C PRO A 42 -21.13 -4.74 -9.93
N PRO A 43 -21.79 -5.79 -10.45
CA PRO A 43 -22.02 -7.01 -9.68
C PRO A 43 -20.67 -7.54 -9.18
N LYS A 44 -20.60 -7.91 -7.89
CA LYS A 44 -19.38 -8.48 -7.31
C LYS A 44 -18.92 -9.65 -8.18
N PRO A 45 -17.70 -9.61 -8.76
CA PRO A 45 -17.15 -10.75 -9.47
C PRO A 45 -17.12 -11.98 -8.54
N SER A 46 -17.26 -13.17 -9.11
CA SER A 46 -17.26 -14.39 -8.32
C SER A 46 -15.89 -14.63 -7.69
N LYS A 47 -15.83 -15.23 -6.49
CA LYS A 47 -14.60 -15.68 -5.80
C LYS A 47 -13.75 -16.68 -6.62
N ASP A 48 -14.19 -17.06 -7.81
CA ASP A 48 -13.59 -18.12 -8.64
C ASP A 48 -12.48 -17.62 -9.59
N ILE A 49 -12.10 -16.33 -9.54
CA ILE A 49 -11.04 -15.78 -10.41
C ILE A 49 -9.65 -16.24 -9.98
N ALA A 50 -9.39 -16.29 -8.67
CA ALA A 50 -8.09 -16.69 -8.13
C ALA A 50 -7.60 -18.06 -8.66
N PRO A 51 -8.41 -19.14 -8.74
CA PRO A 51 -7.98 -20.42 -9.28
C PRO A 51 -7.51 -20.38 -10.73
N LYS A 52 -8.06 -19.47 -11.55
CA LYS A 52 -7.67 -19.34 -12.96
C LYS A 52 -6.33 -18.62 -13.10
N LEU A 53 -6.10 -17.61 -12.27
CA LEU A 53 -4.87 -16.80 -12.29
C LEU A 53 -3.71 -17.50 -11.60
N PHE A 54 -3.99 -18.43 -10.67
CA PHE A 54 -2.98 -19.19 -9.91
C PHE A 54 -3.18 -20.71 -10.09
N PRO A 55 -2.91 -21.25 -11.29
CA PRO A 55 -3.16 -22.65 -11.58
C PRO A 55 -2.33 -23.59 -10.67
N GLY A 56 -3.05 -24.45 -9.94
CA GLY A 56 -2.46 -25.45 -9.06
C GLY A 56 -1.95 -24.90 -7.73
N PHE A 57 -2.22 -23.65 -7.38
CA PHE A 57 -2.03 -23.17 -6.01
C PHE A 57 -3.13 -23.68 -5.09
N LEU A 58 -2.72 -23.98 -3.86
CA LEU A 58 -3.62 -24.25 -2.75
C LEU A 58 -3.88 -22.96 -2.00
N GLN A 59 -5.06 -22.84 -1.39
CA GLN A 59 -5.39 -21.73 -0.51
C GLN A 59 -5.54 -22.24 0.92
N THR A 60 -4.84 -21.62 1.85
CA THR A 60 -4.95 -21.88 3.28
C THR A 60 -5.28 -20.59 4.01
N GLU A 61 -6.27 -20.62 4.89
CA GLU A 61 -6.56 -19.50 5.78
C GLU A 61 -5.73 -19.64 7.05
N VAL A 62 -4.85 -18.66 7.29
CA VAL A 62 -3.98 -18.62 8.47
C VAL A 62 -4.53 -17.61 9.47
N ARG A 63 -4.74 -18.04 10.70
CA ARG A 63 -5.10 -17.16 11.81
C ARG A 63 -3.84 -16.71 12.51
N THR A 64 -3.53 -15.43 12.39
CA THR A 64 -2.46 -14.77 13.13
C THR A 64 -3.00 -14.20 14.45
N SER A 65 -2.13 -13.68 15.29
CA SER A 65 -2.54 -12.97 16.51
C SER A 65 -3.37 -11.71 16.25
N GLY A 66 -3.26 -11.12 15.04
CA GLY A 66 -3.91 -9.85 14.69
C GLY A 66 -4.92 -9.94 13.55
N ALA A 67 -4.92 -10.99 12.75
CA ALA A 67 -5.76 -11.09 11.56
C ALA A 67 -6.04 -12.53 11.12
N SER A 68 -6.97 -12.69 10.18
CA SER A 68 -7.14 -13.90 9.38
C SER A 68 -6.66 -13.60 7.97
N ILE A 69 -5.70 -14.37 7.49
CA ILE A 69 -4.95 -14.13 6.25
C ILE A 69 -5.13 -15.32 5.31
N PRO A 70 -5.82 -15.19 4.18
CA PRO A 70 -5.79 -16.18 3.13
C PRO A 70 -4.44 -16.14 2.42
N VAL A 71 -3.84 -17.31 2.25
CA VAL A 71 -2.53 -17.49 1.63
C VAL A 71 -2.63 -18.46 0.48
N LEU A 72 -2.29 -18.03 -0.72
CA LEU A 72 -2.07 -18.92 -1.84
C LEU A 72 -0.65 -19.49 -1.77
N HIS A 73 -0.48 -20.80 -1.95
CA HIS A 73 0.85 -21.39 -1.90
C HIS A 73 1.01 -22.55 -2.87
N LYS A 74 2.24 -22.71 -3.40
CA LYS A 74 2.61 -23.78 -4.33
C LYS A 74 4.13 -23.94 -4.38
N GLY A 75 4.58 -25.14 -4.75
CA GLY A 75 6.00 -25.49 -4.95
C GLY A 75 6.62 -26.11 -3.71
N ASP A 76 7.84 -26.63 -3.88
CA ASP A 76 8.58 -27.38 -2.86
C ASP A 76 10.08 -27.02 -2.81
N GLY A 77 10.48 -25.92 -3.46
CA GLY A 77 11.85 -25.38 -3.45
C GLY A 77 12.13 -24.44 -2.27
N PRO A 78 13.18 -23.60 -2.37
CA PRO A 78 13.46 -22.55 -1.38
C PRO A 78 12.26 -21.63 -1.17
N LEU A 79 12.08 -21.13 0.05
CA LEU A 79 10.87 -20.46 0.50
C LEU A 79 10.86 -18.99 0.07
N VAL A 80 9.82 -18.57 -0.64
CA VAL A 80 9.60 -17.17 -1.07
C VAL A 80 8.23 -16.69 -0.62
N LEU A 81 8.21 -15.60 0.12
CA LEU A 81 7.01 -14.85 0.48
C LEU A 81 6.87 -13.66 -0.50
N LEU A 82 5.70 -13.51 -1.14
CA LEU A 82 5.39 -12.42 -2.07
C LEU A 82 4.34 -11.49 -1.47
N LEU A 83 4.69 -10.20 -1.27
CA LEU A 83 3.82 -9.19 -0.66
C LEU A 83 3.39 -8.16 -1.69
N HIS A 84 2.08 -7.93 -1.80
CA HIS A 84 1.47 -6.95 -2.71
C HIS A 84 1.43 -5.54 -2.11
N GLY A 85 1.02 -4.55 -2.92
CA GLY A 85 0.87 -3.16 -2.54
C GLY A 85 -0.57 -2.63 -2.52
N TYR A 86 -0.70 -1.31 -2.59
CA TYR A 86 -1.95 -0.57 -2.69
C TYR A 86 -2.18 -0.12 -4.13
N PRO A 87 -3.38 -0.17 -4.65
CA PRO A 87 -4.62 -0.76 -4.13
C PRO A 87 -4.85 -2.19 -4.63
N GLU A 88 -3.83 -3.00 -4.55
CA GLU A 88 -3.75 -4.35 -5.08
C GLU A 88 -4.28 -5.42 -4.09
N THR A 89 -4.19 -6.68 -4.54
CA THR A 89 -4.32 -7.90 -3.75
C THR A 89 -3.22 -8.88 -4.16
N HIS A 90 -3.19 -10.09 -3.59
CA HIS A 90 -2.30 -11.17 -4.03
C HIS A 90 -2.31 -11.37 -5.56
N VAL A 91 -3.40 -10.98 -6.24
CA VAL A 91 -3.56 -11.17 -7.69
C VAL A 91 -2.51 -10.43 -8.52
N THR A 92 -1.91 -9.37 -8.01
CA THR A 92 -0.81 -8.67 -8.71
C THR A 92 0.34 -9.60 -9.11
N TRP A 93 0.50 -10.72 -8.39
CA TRP A 93 1.55 -11.70 -8.63
C TRP A 93 1.20 -12.79 -9.65
N HIS A 94 0.01 -12.76 -10.26
CA HIS A 94 -0.53 -13.85 -11.08
C HIS A 94 0.34 -14.21 -12.30
N LYS A 95 1.10 -13.27 -12.85
CA LYS A 95 2.02 -13.53 -13.97
C LYS A 95 3.38 -14.10 -13.52
N VAL A 96 3.75 -13.81 -12.28
CA VAL A 96 5.09 -14.15 -11.75
C VAL A 96 5.04 -15.39 -10.86
N ALA A 97 4.11 -15.45 -9.89
CA ALA A 97 4.07 -16.51 -8.89
C ALA A 97 3.93 -17.92 -9.45
N PRO A 98 3.10 -18.21 -10.48
CA PRO A 98 3.00 -19.57 -11.04
C PRO A 98 4.29 -20.09 -11.62
N ARG A 99 5.07 -19.24 -12.26
CA ARG A 99 6.36 -19.59 -12.87
C ARG A 99 7.48 -19.62 -11.83
N LEU A 100 7.42 -18.76 -10.83
CA LEU A 100 8.36 -18.79 -9.72
C LEU A 100 8.20 -20.09 -8.92
N ALA A 101 6.97 -20.59 -8.78
CA ALA A 101 6.64 -21.84 -8.10
C ALA A 101 7.17 -23.11 -8.80
N GLU A 102 7.71 -23.02 -10.01
CA GLU A 102 8.42 -24.13 -10.67
C GLU A 102 9.77 -24.42 -10.03
N ARG A 103 10.35 -23.45 -9.30
CA ARG A 103 11.69 -23.55 -8.69
C ARG A 103 11.69 -23.26 -7.18
N PHE A 104 10.67 -22.61 -6.67
CA PHE A 104 10.56 -22.14 -5.29
C PHE A 104 9.26 -22.61 -4.65
N SER A 105 9.23 -22.66 -3.33
CA SER A 105 7.99 -22.78 -2.57
C SER A 105 7.46 -21.37 -2.31
N VAL A 106 6.38 -20.99 -3.01
CA VAL A 106 5.89 -19.61 -3.08
C VAL A 106 4.64 -19.45 -2.23
N TYR A 107 4.62 -18.41 -1.39
CA TYR A 107 3.52 -18.03 -0.51
C TYR A 107 3.07 -16.62 -0.85
N VAL A 108 1.78 -16.43 -1.13
CA VAL A 108 1.21 -15.17 -1.61
C VAL A 108 0.00 -14.80 -0.75
N PRO A 109 0.19 -14.15 0.40
CA PRO A 109 -0.90 -13.68 1.24
C PRO A 109 -1.52 -12.39 0.71
N ASP A 110 -2.77 -12.13 1.11
CA ASP A 110 -3.28 -10.75 1.17
C ASP A 110 -2.84 -10.09 2.49
N LEU A 111 -2.35 -8.86 2.42
CA LEU A 111 -2.05 -8.09 3.64
C LEU A 111 -3.33 -7.83 4.44
N ARG A 112 -3.23 -7.75 5.81
CA ARG A 112 -4.41 -7.36 6.61
C ARG A 112 -5.03 -6.09 6.08
N GLY A 113 -6.36 -6.04 6.03
CA GLY A 113 -7.11 -4.91 5.49
C GLY A 113 -7.32 -4.95 3.97
N TYR A 114 -6.56 -5.75 3.24
CA TYR A 114 -6.62 -5.89 1.77
C TYR A 114 -7.18 -7.25 1.35
N GLY A 115 -7.56 -7.35 0.09
CA GLY A 115 -8.00 -8.59 -0.51
C GLY A 115 -9.14 -9.25 0.28
N ASP A 116 -8.98 -10.52 0.54
CA ASP A 116 -9.89 -11.31 1.38
C ASP A 116 -9.41 -11.46 2.84
N SER A 117 -8.28 -10.82 3.21
CA SER A 117 -7.83 -10.77 4.60
C SER A 117 -8.81 -10.03 5.50
N SER A 118 -8.80 -10.38 6.78
CA SER A 118 -9.65 -9.71 7.77
C SER A 118 -9.23 -8.25 7.98
N ARG A 119 -10.18 -7.46 8.49
CA ARG A 119 -10.04 -6.04 8.74
C ARG A 119 -10.24 -5.81 10.25
N PRO A 120 -9.16 -5.92 11.04
CA PRO A 120 -9.23 -5.69 12.48
C PRO A 120 -9.61 -4.23 12.80
N THR A 121 -9.95 -3.97 14.04
CA THR A 121 -10.14 -2.59 14.55
C THR A 121 -8.83 -1.81 14.47
N ASP A 122 -8.93 -0.49 14.35
CA ASP A 122 -7.79 0.41 14.08
C ASP A 122 -6.69 0.35 15.16
N GLY A 123 -7.10 0.20 16.42
CA GLY A 123 -6.22 0.32 17.56
C GLY A 123 -5.86 1.78 17.87
N ASP A 124 -5.19 2.01 18.99
CA ASP A 124 -4.70 3.33 19.35
C ASP A 124 -3.65 3.79 18.32
N ARG A 125 -3.78 5.01 17.81
CA ARG A 125 -2.89 5.59 16.81
C ARG A 125 -2.71 4.68 15.58
N HIS A 126 -3.76 3.98 15.15
CA HIS A 126 -3.76 3.11 13.98
C HIS A 126 -2.80 1.89 14.07
N ILE A 127 -2.35 1.52 15.29
CA ILE A 127 -1.26 0.54 15.52
C ILE A 127 -1.52 -0.81 14.85
N ASN A 128 -2.79 -1.22 14.75
CA ASN A 128 -3.16 -2.48 14.15
C ASN A 128 -2.97 -2.53 12.63
N TYR A 129 -2.76 -1.38 11.99
CA TYR A 129 -2.44 -1.26 10.56
C TYR A 129 -1.00 -0.80 10.32
N SER A 130 -0.16 -0.74 11.36
CA SER A 130 1.26 -0.44 11.21
C SER A 130 1.98 -1.54 10.44
N PHE A 131 3.05 -1.19 9.74
CA PHE A 131 3.90 -2.18 9.06
C PHE A 131 4.48 -3.22 10.03
N ARG A 132 4.66 -2.86 11.32
CA ARG A 132 5.07 -3.79 12.38
C ARG A 132 4.02 -4.85 12.64
N ALA A 133 2.75 -4.46 12.73
CA ALA A 133 1.65 -5.39 12.89
C ALA A 133 1.49 -6.30 11.66
N MET A 134 1.64 -5.74 10.45
CA MET A 134 1.62 -6.51 9.21
C MET A 134 2.83 -7.44 9.08
N ALA A 135 4.02 -7.00 9.53
CA ALA A 135 5.21 -7.84 9.56
C ALA A 135 5.06 -9.04 10.51
N LEU A 136 4.45 -8.83 11.68
CA LEU A 136 4.15 -9.92 12.60
C LEU A 136 3.20 -10.95 11.98
N ASP A 137 2.16 -10.51 11.24
CA ASP A 137 1.31 -11.45 10.50
C ASP A 137 2.10 -12.34 9.55
N GLN A 138 3.09 -11.78 8.85
CA GLN A 138 3.87 -12.56 7.89
C GLN A 138 4.77 -13.59 8.59
N ILE A 139 5.35 -13.23 9.72
CA ILE A 139 6.11 -14.18 10.56
C ILE A 139 5.21 -15.32 11.05
N GLU A 140 4.05 -14.99 11.60
CA GLU A 140 3.10 -15.98 12.09
C GLU A 140 2.54 -16.85 10.96
N THR A 141 2.31 -16.25 9.79
CA THR A 141 1.92 -16.97 8.56
C THR A 141 2.99 -17.97 8.15
N MET A 142 4.24 -17.59 8.03
CA MET A 142 5.30 -18.52 7.63
C MET A 142 5.53 -19.60 8.69
N ARG A 143 5.43 -19.28 9.98
CA ARG A 143 5.50 -20.26 11.07
C ARG A 143 4.35 -21.26 11.06
N HIS A 144 3.14 -20.86 10.64
CA HIS A 144 2.01 -21.78 10.47
C HIS A 144 2.36 -22.90 9.50
N PHE A 145 3.15 -22.61 8.46
CA PHE A 145 3.67 -23.60 7.50
C PHE A 145 4.97 -24.30 7.96
N GLY A 146 5.45 -23.98 9.18
CA GLY A 146 6.67 -24.58 9.73
C GLY A 146 7.98 -23.93 9.25
N HIS A 147 7.92 -22.69 8.75
CA HIS A 147 9.05 -22.00 8.15
C HIS A 147 9.58 -20.88 9.04
N GLU A 148 10.87 -20.92 9.36
CA GLU A 148 11.55 -19.90 10.18
C GLU A 148 12.39 -18.94 9.34
N GLN A 149 12.87 -19.35 8.16
CA GLN A 149 13.69 -18.53 7.28
C GLN A 149 13.17 -18.58 5.85
N PHE A 150 13.09 -17.42 5.20
CA PHE A 150 12.54 -17.30 3.86
C PHE A 150 13.08 -16.06 3.14
N PHE A 151 12.94 -16.04 1.81
CA PHE A 151 13.15 -14.88 0.96
C PHE A 151 11.85 -14.06 0.89
N VAL A 152 11.99 -12.76 0.65
CA VAL A 152 10.84 -11.87 0.50
C VAL A 152 10.93 -11.11 -0.82
N GLY A 153 9.96 -11.31 -1.71
CA GLY A 153 9.68 -10.44 -2.86
C GLY A 153 8.50 -9.53 -2.53
N SER A 154 8.62 -8.24 -2.75
CA SER A 154 7.62 -7.32 -2.19
C SER A 154 7.48 -6.06 -3.04
N HIS A 155 6.26 -5.56 -3.12
CA HIS A 155 5.90 -4.39 -3.92
C HIS A 155 5.16 -3.34 -3.07
N ASP A 156 5.44 -2.05 -3.27
CA ASP A 156 4.77 -0.89 -2.67
C ASP A 156 4.53 -1.02 -1.15
N ARG A 157 3.28 -1.11 -0.65
CA ARG A 157 2.97 -1.26 0.79
C ARG A 157 3.59 -2.55 1.33
N GLY A 158 3.55 -3.64 0.55
CA GLY A 158 4.22 -4.90 0.91
C GLY A 158 5.73 -4.76 1.04
N ALA A 159 6.37 -3.90 0.24
CA ALA A 159 7.80 -3.64 0.37
C ALA A 159 8.14 -2.84 1.64
N ARG A 160 7.21 -2.01 2.13
CA ARG A 160 7.35 -1.33 3.43
C ARG A 160 7.19 -2.31 4.59
N VAL A 161 6.26 -3.27 4.47
CA VAL A 161 6.15 -4.40 5.40
C VAL A 161 7.44 -5.23 5.40
N ALA A 162 8.01 -5.51 4.22
CA ALA A 162 9.26 -6.25 4.09
C ALA A 162 10.45 -5.49 4.72
N HIS A 163 10.52 -4.16 4.58
CA HIS A 163 11.50 -3.34 5.28
C HIS A 163 11.37 -3.53 6.79
N ARG A 164 10.16 -3.43 7.33
CA ARG A 164 9.90 -3.63 8.77
C ARG A 164 10.20 -5.07 9.22
N LEU A 165 9.89 -6.07 8.40
CA LEU A 165 10.27 -7.47 8.63
C LEU A 165 11.78 -7.62 8.81
N CYS A 166 12.56 -6.99 7.93
CA CYS A 166 14.03 -7.06 8.01
C CYS A 166 14.59 -6.41 9.27
N LEU A 167 13.93 -5.36 9.81
CA LEU A 167 14.38 -4.68 11.02
C LEU A 167 13.95 -5.42 12.29
N ASP A 168 12.68 -5.83 12.38
CA ASP A 168 12.11 -6.46 13.58
C ASP A 168 12.45 -7.96 13.67
N PHE A 169 12.65 -8.66 12.52
CA PHE A 169 12.88 -10.10 12.45
C PHE A 169 14.09 -10.45 11.55
N PRO A 170 15.28 -9.90 11.83
CA PRO A 170 16.44 -10.02 10.94
C PRO A 170 16.96 -11.44 10.74
N LYS A 171 16.57 -12.39 11.62
CA LYS A 171 16.95 -13.81 11.50
C LYS A 171 16.05 -14.61 10.58
N ASN A 172 14.88 -14.08 10.26
CA ASN A 172 13.86 -14.78 9.45
C ASN A 172 13.98 -14.43 7.97
N VAL A 173 14.36 -13.19 7.63
CA VAL A 173 14.52 -12.75 6.24
C VAL A 173 15.97 -12.97 5.81
N THR A 174 16.19 -13.88 4.85
CA THR A 174 17.53 -14.23 4.36
C THR A 174 17.94 -13.47 3.11
N LYS A 175 16.96 -13.02 2.31
CA LYS A 175 17.12 -12.09 1.16
C LYS A 175 15.83 -11.31 0.98
N VAL A 176 15.92 -10.05 0.56
CA VAL A 176 14.74 -9.21 0.31
C VAL A 176 14.84 -8.48 -1.01
N CYS A 177 13.79 -8.57 -1.83
CA CYS A 177 13.59 -7.74 -3.02
C CYS A 177 12.50 -6.71 -2.72
N LEU A 178 12.86 -5.42 -2.83
CA LEU A 178 11.98 -4.27 -2.60
C LEU A 178 11.65 -3.61 -3.92
N MET A 179 10.37 -3.56 -4.31
CA MET A 179 9.98 -3.04 -5.60
C MET A 179 9.21 -1.74 -5.50
N ASP A 180 9.69 -0.77 -6.27
CA ASP A 180 9.13 0.55 -6.56
C ASP A 180 8.81 1.42 -5.34
N ILE A 181 9.70 1.41 -4.35
CA ILE A 181 9.65 2.29 -3.19
C ILE A 181 11.02 2.87 -2.82
N ALA A 182 11.02 4.05 -2.22
CA ALA A 182 12.09 4.53 -1.34
C ALA A 182 11.67 4.33 0.14
N PRO A 183 12.59 4.36 1.12
CA PRO A 183 12.24 4.23 2.54
C PRO A 183 11.18 5.27 2.96
N THR A 184 10.15 4.83 3.71
CA THR A 184 9.00 5.67 4.10
C THR A 184 9.41 6.98 4.74
N LEU A 185 10.32 6.92 5.70
CA LEU A 185 10.85 8.10 6.39
C LEU A 185 11.55 9.07 5.42
N THR A 186 12.32 8.54 4.45
CA THR A 186 12.99 9.35 3.42
C THR A 186 11.97 10.10 2.57
N MET A 187 10.92 9.41 2.11
CA MET A 187 9.89 10.01 1.28
C MET A 187 9.15 11.13 2.02
N TYR A 188 8.73 10.92 3.27
CA TYR A 188 8.06 11.97 4.05
C TYR A 188 8.97 13.16 4.36
N ARG A 189 10.23 12.93 4.73
CA ARG A 189 11.18 14.00 5.04
C ARG A 189 11.60 14.84 3.84
N GLN A 190 11.58 14.25 2.65
CA GLN A 190 11.99 14.90 1.40
C GLN A 190 10.81 15.28 0.51
N THR A 191 9.59 15.25 1.05
CA THR A 191 8.39 15.66 0.33
C THR A 191 8.52 17.09 -0.21
N ASN A 192 8.23 17.24 -1.49
CA ASN A 192 8.15 18.52 -2.18
C ASN A 192 6.78 18.65 -2.88
N GLN A 193 6.53 19.82 -3.52
CA GLN A 193 5.26 20.06 -4.21
C GLN A 193 5.02 19.07 -5.36
N GLU A 194 6.05 18.72 -6.11
CA GLU A 194 5.95 17.81 -7.25
C GLU A 194 5.55 16.42 -6.79
N PHE A 195 6.23 15.86 -5.78
CA PHE A 195 5.89 14.59 -5.19
C PHE A 195 4.46 14.59 -4.60
N ALA A 196 4.12 15.61 -3.81
CA ALA A 196 2.79 15.73 -3.21
C ALA A 196 1.66 15.80 -4.26
N THR A 197 1.93 16.41 -5.42
CA THR A 197 0.98 16.49 -6.53
C THR A 197 0.83 15.13 -7.25
N ARG A 198 1.93 14.46 -7.55
CA ARG A 198 1.94 13.19 -8.27
C ARG A 198 1.48 12.00 -7.42
N TYR A 199 1.76 12.05 -6.10
CA TYR A 199 1.38 11.04 -5.11
C TYR A 199 0.30 11.55 -4.16
N MET A 200 -0.73 12.23 -4.70
CA MET A 200 -1.77 12.89 -3.93
C MET A 200 -2.48 11.95 -2.94
N TRP A 201 -2.62 10.67 -3.27
CA TRP A 201 -3.25 9.69 -2.37
C TRP A 201 -2.47 9.49 -1.07
N TRP A 202 -1.15 9.67 -1.03
CA TRP A 202 -0.35 9.62 0.19
C TRP A 202 -0.79 10.66 1.22
N PHE A 203 -1.19 11.83 0.76
CA PHE A 203 -1.62 12.96 1.61
C PHE A 203 -3.13 13.02 1.77
N PHE A 204 -3.88 12.44 0.87
CA PHE A 204 -5.32 12.31 0.94
C PHE A 204 -5.75 11.20 1.91
N LEU A 205 -5.18 10.01 1.80
CA LEU A 205 -5.58 8.85 2.61
C LEU A 205 -5.25 9.00 4.11
N ILE A 206 -4.28 9.85 4.46
CA ILE A 206 -3.93 10.14 5.86
C ILE A 206 -4.84 11.18 6.52
N GLN A 207 -5.76 11.80 5.78
CA GLN A 207 -6.69 12.77 6.38
C GLN A 207 -7.59 12.08 7.42
N ALA A 208 -8.07 12.88 8.39
CA ALA A 208 -8.92 12.37 9.46
C ALA A 208 -10.17 11.66 8.93
N ALA A 209 -10.48 10.51 9.52
CA ALA A 209 -11.72 9.78 9.24
C ALA A 209 -12.93 10.68 9.57
N PRO A 210 -14.02 10.60 8.78
CA PRO A 210 -14.23 9.73 7.63
C PRO A 210 -13.96 10.41 6.26
N THR A 211 -13.07 11.41 6.20
CA THR A 211 -12.93 12.25 5.00
C THR A 211 -12.55 11.48 3.75
N PRO A 212 -11.40 10.74 3.68
CA PRO A 212 -11.06 9.99 2.48
C PRO A 212 -12.03 8.84 2.22
N GLU A 213 -12.50 8.16 3.26
CA GLU A 213 -13.47 7.08 3.14
C GLU A 213 -14.77 7.54 2.49
N HIS A 214 -15.26 8.73 2.86
CA HIS A 214 -16.46 9.31 2.30
C HIS A 214 -16.30 9.62 0.81
N PHE A 215 -15.21 10.32 0.45
CA PHE A 215 -14.98 10.69 -0.95
C PHE A 215 -14.74 9.48 -1.85
N ILE A 216 -13.96 8.49 -1.41
CA ILE A 216 -13.75 7.26 -2.15
C ILE A 216 -15.05 6.46 -2.25
N GLY A 217 -15.82 6.41 -1.16
CA GLY A 217 -17.09 5.69 -1.11
C GLY A 217 -18.18 6.23 -2.04
N LEU A 218 -18.07 7.47 -2.54
CA LEU A 218 -18.98 8.03 -3.54
C LEU A 218 -18.85 7.31 -4.89
N ASP A 219 -17.63 6.98 -5.30
CA ASP A 219 -17.34 6.21 -6.52
C ASP A 219 -16.01 5.46 -6.39
N PRO A 220 -15.99 4.31 -5.70
CA PRO A 220 -14.78 3.54 -5.49
C PRO A 220 -14.15 3.02 -6.78
N GLN A 221 -14.98 2.73 -7.79
CA GLN A 221 -14.49 2.28 -9.09
C GLN A 221 -13.69 3.37 -9.79
N TYR A 222 -14.26 4.57 -9.89
CA TYR A 222 -13.56 5.70 -10.50
C TYR A 222 -12.25 6.02 -9.78
N TYR A 223 -12.28 6.01 -8.46
CA TYR A 223 -11.07 6.24 -7.66
C TYR A 223 -9.98 5.21 -7.95
N LEU A 224 -10.33 3.92 -7.94
CA LEU A 224 -9.41 2.83 -8.25
C LEU A 224 -8.81 2.96 -9.65
N GLU A 225 -9.67 3.21 -10.66
CA GLU A 225 -9.25 3.39 -12.05
C GLU A 225 -8.30 4.59 -12.22
N VAL A 226 -8.54 5.68 -11.50
CA VAL A 226 -7.65 6.86 -11.50
C VAL A 226 -6.29 6.52 -10.91
N VAL A 227 -6.24 5.81 -9.78
CA VAL A 227 -4.96 5.43 -9.14
C VAL A 227 -4.19 4.45 -10.02
N LEU A 228 -4.83 3.39 -10.50
CA LEU A 228 -4.20 2.42 -11.39
C LEU A 228 -3.71 3.08 -12.69
N GLY A 229 -4.52 3.94 -13.30
CA GLY A 229 -4.18 4.66 -14.53
C GLY A 229 -3.04 5.66 -14.35
N ALA A 230 -2.96 6.33 -13.20
CA ALA A 230 -1.86 7.25 -12.90
C ALA A 230 -0.52 6.54 -12.74
N LEU A 231 -0.52 5.33 -12.22
CA LEU A 231 0.67 4.55 -11.87
C LEU A 231 1.12 3.59 -12.96
N ASN A 232 0.19 2.97 -13.70
CA ASN A 232 0.49 2.09 -14.84
C ASN A 232 0.98 2.89 -16.06
N LYS A 233 2.12 2.53 -16.61
CA LYS A 233 2.72 3.16 -17.80
C LYS A 233 2.80 2.21 -19.01
N THR A 234 2.25 1.00 -18.87
CA THR A 234 2.19 0.00 -19.94
C THR A 234 0.73 -0.36 -20.23
N PRO A 235 0.10 0.24 -21.27
CA PRO A 235 -1.29 -0.03 -21.60
C PRO A 235 -1.58 -1.53 -21.75
N GLY A 236 -2.65 -2.01 -21.11
CA GLY A 236 -3.06 -3.41 -21.16
C GLY A 236 -2.28 -4.36 -20.23
N ALA A 237 -1.29 -3.86 -19.50
CA ALA A 237 -0.54 -4.69 -18.54
C ALA A 237 -1.46 -5.23 -17.43
N ILE A 238 -2.28 -4.40 -16.84
CA ILE A 238 -3.33 -4.82 -15.89
C ILE A 238 -4.57 -5.15 -16.70
N THR A 239 -4.95 -6.42 -16.76
CA THR A 239 -6.08 -6.88 -17.57
C THR A 239 -7.42 -6.51 -16.91
N PRO A 240 -8.52 -6.41 -17.68
CA PRO A 240 -9.85 -6.17 -17.10
C PRO A 240 -10.24 -7.21 -16.04
N GLU A 241 -9.79 -8.45 -16.17
CA GLU A 241 -10.04 -9.52 -15.19
C GLU A 241 -9.38 -9.20 -13.84
N VAL A 242 -8.14 -8.72 -13.87
CA VAL A 242 -7.39 -8.30 -12.67
C VAL A 242 -8.00 -7.03 -12.05
N VAL A 243 -8.36 -6.04 -12.87
CA VAL A 243 -9.07 -4.84 -12.39
C VAL A 243 -10.37 -5.19 -11.68
N ASN A 244 -11.14 -6.13 -12.24
CA ASN A 244 -12.38 -6.59 -11.62
C ASN A 244 -12.15 -7.26 -10.26
N GLU A 245 -11.02 -7.97 -10.08
CA GLU A 245 -10.68 -8.56 -8.79
C GLU A 245 -10.27 -7.50 -7.77
N TYR A 246 -9.48 -6.52 -8.18
CA TYR A 246 -9.17 -5.37 -7.32
C TYR A 246 -10.44 -4.62 -6.91
N LEU A 247 -11.37 -4.37 -7.84
CA LEU A 247 -12.67 -3.75 -7.56
C LEU A 247 -13.51 -4.58 -6.59
N ARG A 248 -13.56 -5.91 -6.78
CA ARG A 248 -14.30 -6.80 -5.88
C ARG A 248 -13.91 -6.58 -4.41
N CYS A 249 -12.63 -6.44 -4.16
CA CYS A 249 -12.10 -6.24 -2.82
C CYS A 249 -12.19 -4.80 -2.37
N PHE A 250 -11.84 -3.84 -3.23
CA PHE A 250 -11.72 -2.44 -2.89
C PHE A 250 -13.08 -1.73 -2.70
N CYS A 251 -14.14 -2.11 -3.44
CA CYS A 251 -15.47 -1.49 -3.30
C CYS A 251 -16.15 -1.78 -1.94
N CYS A 252 -15.52 -2.51 -1.04
CA CYS A 252 -16.00 -2.71 0.32
C CYS A 252 -15.59 -1.53 1.21
N THR A 253 -16.55 -0.90 1.89
CA THR A 253 -16.30 0.25 2.78
C THR A 253 -15.26 -0.05 3.86
N SER A 254 -15.26 -1.29 4.37
CA SER A 254 -14.25 -1.72 5.35
C SER A 254 -12.85 -1.86 4.75
N THR A 255 -12.71 -2.18 3.45
CA THR A 255 -11.40 -2.20 2.77
C THR A 255 -10.91 -0.78 2.52
N ILE A 256 -11.80 0.12 2.10
CA ILE A 256 -11.46 1.54 1.93
C ILE A 256 -10.95 2.10 3.26
N HIS A 257 -11.68 1.86 4.35
CA HIS A 257 -11.26 2.29 5.69
C HIS A 257 -9.92 1.67 6.10
N ALA A 258 -9.76 0.36 5.96
CA ALA A 258 -8.52 -0.35 6.31
C ALA A 258 -7.31 0.18 5.53
N SER A 259 -7.49 0.51 4.23
CA SER A 259 -6.42 1.12 3.44
C SER A 259 -6.07 2.53 3.94
N CYS A 260 -7.06 3.35 4.34
CA CYS A 260 -6.79 4.64 4.97
C CYS A 260 -6.04 4.46 6.30
N GLU A 261 -6.41 3.49 7.11
CA GLU A 261 -5.74 3.18 8.38
C GLU A 261 -4.27 2.76 8.20
N ASP A 262 -3.95 1.96 7.15
CA ASP A 262 -2.58 1.63 6.79
C ASP A 262 -1.76 2.89 6.47
N PHE A 263 -2.33 3.82 5.68
CA PHE A 263 -1.66 5.08 5.37
C PHE A 263 -1.52 5.97 6.60
N ARG A 264 -2.54 6.09 7.46
CA ARG A 264 -2.49 6.83 8.72
C ARG A 264 -1.42 6.27 9.65
N ALA A 265 -1.42 4.94 9.85
CA ALA A 265 -0.39 4.27 10.65
C ALA A 265 1.02 4.58 10.15
N SER A 266 1.22 4.57 8.82
CA SER A 266 2.53 4.83 8.23
C SER A 266 2.98 6.29 8.37
N ALA A 267 2.04 7.25 8.45
CA ALA A 267 2.31 8.67 8.61
C ALA A 267 2.42 9.13 10.08
N ASP A 268 2.03 8.30 11.03
CA ASP A 268 2.05 8.56 12.48
C ASP A 268 3.00 7.60 13.19
N ILE A 269 2.48 6.55 13.82
CA ILE A 269 3.26 5.62 14.63
C ILE A 269 4.38 4.93 13.84
N GLY A 270 4.16 4.68 12.54
CA GLY A 270 5.15 4.10 11.63
C GLY A 270 6.37 4.98 11.45
N LEU A 271 6.18 6.31 11.28
CA LEU A 271 7.29 7.25 11.20
C LEU A 271 8.09 7.32 12.50
N GLU A 272 7.43 7.30 13.67
CA GLU A 272 8.12 7.26 14.96
C GLU A 272 8.99 6.01 15.09
N MET A 273 8.49 4.85 14.64
CA MET A 273 9.25 3.59 14.63
C MET A 273 10.48 3.71 13.71
N ASP A 274 10.29 4.23 12.48
CA ASP A 274 11.38 4.41 11.52
C ASP A 274 12.42 5.43 12.02
N GLU A 275 11.99 6.49 12.70
CA GLU A 275 12.88 7.47 13.34
C GLU A 275 13.65 6.87 14.53
N ALA A 276 13.00 6.02 15.31
CA ALA A 276 13.66 5.32 16.41
C ALA A 276 14.77 4.39 15.90
N ASP A 277 14.48 3.64 14.82
CA ASP A 277 15.47 2.78 14.17
C ASP A 277 16.64 3.59 13.57
N ASP A 278 16.34 4.72 12.93
CA ASP A 278 17.36 5.63 12.37
C ASP A 278 18.29 6.14 13.48
N ARG A 279 17.73 6.58 14.61
CA ARG A 279 18.51 7.05 15.77
C ARG A 279 19.33 5.94 16.42
N ALA A 280 18.81 4.71 16.45
CA ALA A 280 19.49 3.53 16.98
C ALA A 280 20.54 2.96 16.02
N GLY A 281 20.54 3.38 14.75
CA GLY A 281 21.40 2.82 13.71
C GLY A 281 20.98 1.42 13.25
N ASN A 282 19.73 1.03 13.49
CA ASN A 282 19.18 -0.25 13.04
C ASN A 282 19.08 -0.29 11.51
N LYS A 283 19.61 -1.34 10.90
CA LYS A 283 19.69 -1.49 9.43
C LYS A 283 19.38 -2.91 9.00
N ILE A 284 18.95 -3.04 7.75
CA ILE A 284 18.75 -4.34 7.11
C ILE A 284 20.09 -5.09 7.03
N VAL A 285 20.13 -6.30 7.55
CA VAL A 285 21.32 -7.17 7.51
C VAL A 285 21.30 -8.20 6.38
N ALA A 286 20.11 -8.53 5.88
CA ALA A 286 19.94 -9.40 4.72
C ALA A 286 20.38 -8.70 3.43
N PRO A 287 20.91 -9.41 2.41
CA PRO A 287 21.11 -8.86 1.07
C PRO A 287 19.80 -8.27 0.51
N VAL A 288 19.93 -7.08 -0.10
CA VAL A 288 18.80 -6.32 -0.66
C VAL A 288 18.94 -6.21 -2.17
N HIS A 289 17.86 -6.53 -2.88
CA HIS A 289 17.71 -6.21 -4.30
C HIS A 289 16.59 -5.20 -4.47
N VAL A 290 16.80 -4.17 -5.27
CA VAL A 290 15.82 -3.09 -5.45
C VAL A 290 15.49 -2.94 -6.93
N LEU A 291 14.22 -3.08 -7.27
CA LEU A 291 13.72 -2.82 -8.61
C LEU A 291 12.78 -1.61 -8.58
N TRP A 292 12.77 -0.81 -9.64
CA TRP A 292 11.84 0.32 -9.73
C TRP A 292 11.45 0.63 -11.16
N GLY A 293 10.28 1.24 -11.34
CA GLY A 293 9.82 1.71 -12.64
C GLY A 293 10.53 2.99 -13.06
N ALA A 294 11.25 2.95 -14.20
CA ALA A 294 11.94 4.13 -14.74
C ALA A 294 10.97 5.28 -15.09
N LYS A 295 9.70 4.95 -15.34
CA LYS A 295 8.63 5.90 -15.67
C LYS A 295 7.78 6.31 -14.47
N ASN A 296 8.05 5.76 -13.28
CA ASN A 296 7.32 6.12 -12.06
C ASN A 296 8.03 7.24 -11.28
N THR A 297 7.24 7.99 -10.54
CA THR A 297 7.68 9.15 -9.75
C THR A 297 8.78 8.75 -8.75
N VAL A 298 8.67 7.60 -8.10
CA VAL A 298 9.66 7.14 -7.10
C VAL A 298 11.07 7.08 -7.69
N GLY A 299 11.22 6.47 -8.86
CA GLY A 299 12.52 6.39 -9.54
C GLY A 299 13.02 7.71 -10.15
N GLN A 300 12.11 8.69 -10.31
CA GLN A 300 12.45 10.02 -10.84
C GLN A 300 12.86 11.00 -9.74
N GLU A 301 12.30 10.87 -8.53
CA GLU A 301 12.51 11.79 -7.41
C GLU A 301 13.73 11.41 -6.54
N TRP A 302 14.09 10.12 -6.47
CA TRP A 302 15.14 9.64 -5.58
C TRP A 302 16.18 8.77 -6.28
N ASP A 303 17.44 8.90 -5.85
CA ASP A 303 18.44 7.85 -6.08
C ASP A 303 18.08 6.63 -5.20
N ILE A 304 17.33 5.72 -5.79
CA ILE A 304 16.77 4.56 -5.09
C ILE A 304 17.86 3.72 -4.43
N LEU A 305 18.95 3.45 -5.14
CA LEU A 305 20.05 2.67 -4.57
C LEU A 305 20.72 3.38 -3.40
N ALA A 306 20.96 4.69 -3.50
CA ALA A 306 21.55 5.46 -2.41
C ALA A 306 20.65 5.46 -1.18
N THR A 307 19.32 5.61 -1.35
CA THR A 307 18.38 5.60 -0.22
C THR A 307 18.41 4.27 0.52
N TRP A 308 18.44 3.13 -0.19
CA TRP A 308 18.45 1.80 0.43
C TRP A 308 19.84 1.42 0.97
N ARG A 309 20.94 1.85 0.34
CA ARG A 309 22.30 1.69 0.89
C ARG A 309 22.45 2.38 2.24
N ALA A 310 21.78 3.51 2.44
CA ALA A 310 21.75 4.17 3.74
C ALA A 310 21.02 3.36 4.83
N LYS A 311 20.11 2.46 4.45
CA LYS A 311 19.27 1.63 5.35
C LYS A 311 19.73 0.17 5.49
N ALA A 312 20.84 -0.22 4.85
CA ALA A 312 21.37 -1.60 4.90
C ALA A 312 22.84 -1.61 5.33
N THR A 313 23.25 -2.71 5.98
CA THR A 313 24.66 -3.04 6.25
C THR A 313 25.19 -4.07 5.25
N SER A 314 24.30 -4.75 4.56
CA SER A 314 24.59 -5.75 3.53
C SER A 314 24.68 -5.14 2.13
N THR A 315 24.95 -5.99 1.14
CA THR A 315 24.95 -5.61 -0.27
C THR A 315 23.56 -5.15 -0.72
N VAL A 316 23.52 -4.00 -1.39
CA VAL A 316 22.34 -3.46 -2.06
C VAL A 316 22.59 -3.41 -3.57
N THR A 317 21.87 -4.22 -4.32
CA THR A 317 21.90 -4.27 -5.79
C THR A 317 20.57 -3.82 -6.35
N GLY A 318 20.48 -3.59 -7.65
CA GLY A 318 19.22 -3.30 -8.33
C GLY A 318 19.36 -2.34 -9.49
N HIS A 319 18.27 -2.17 -10.21
CA HIS A 319 18.16 -1.27 -11.36
C HIS A 319 16.69 -0.97 -11.68
N SER A 320 16.47 -0.03 -12.60
CA SER A 320 15.13 0.29 -13.09
C SER A 320 14.70 -0.63 -14.23
N LEU A 321 13.39 -0.91 -14.30
CA LEU A 321 12.74 -1.52 -15.47
C LEU A 321 11.99 -0.44 -16.26
N ASP A 322 11.86 -0.62 -17.58
CA ASP A 322 11.18 0.35 -18.47
C ASP A 322 9.65 0.27 -18.33
N CYS A 323 9.13 0.60 -17.15
CA CYS A 323 7.71 0.52 -16.80
C CYS A 323 7.30 1.62 -15.82
N GLY A 324 6.02 1.58 -15.40
CA GLY A 324 5.48 2.36 -14.30
C GLY A 324 5.69 1.67 -12.95
N HIS A 325 4.65 1.74 -12.11
CA HIS A 325 4.71 1.28 -10.73
C HIS A 325 4.57 -0.24 -10.58
N PHE A 326 3.77 -0.88 -11.43
CA PHE A 326 3.35 -2.28 -11.26
C PHE A 326 4.30 -3.23 -12.01
N LEU A 327 5.56 -3.35 -11.57
CA LEU A 327 6.61 -4.10 -12.25
C LEU A 327 6.19 -5.53 -12.59
N GLN A 328 5.57 -6.23 -11.63
CA GLN A 328 5.10 -7.61 -11.75
C GLN A 328 3.95 -7.78 -12.76
N GLU A 329 3.27 -6.69 -13.08
CA GLU A 329 2.20 -6.64 -14.08
C GLU A 329 2.71 -6.11 -15.43
N GLU A 330 3.55 -5.06 -15.41
CA GLU A 330 4.00 -4.34 -16.58
C GLU A 330 5.22 -4.99 -17.25
N ARG A 331 6.08 -5.64 -16.46
CA ARG A 331 7.31 -6.33 -16.89
C ARG A 331 7.45 -7.67 -16.17
N PRO A 332 6.48 -8.58 -16.34
CA PRO A 332 6.46 -9.84 -15.59
C PRO A 332 7.65 -10.74 -15.89
N GLU A 333 8.16 -10.75 -17.12
CA GLU A 333 9.29 -11.57 -17.53
C GLU A 333 10.58 -11.12 -16.83
N GLU A 334 10.87 -9.82 -16.93
CA GLU A 334 12.06 -9.24 -16.31
C GLU A 334 11.96 -9.33 -14.78
N THR A 335 10.77 -9.07 -14.20
CA THR A 335 10.56 -9.21 -12.77
C THR A 335 10.79 -10.64 -12.29
N LEU A 336 10.30 -11.62 -13.03
CA LEU A 336 10.52 -13.04 -12.71
C LEU A 336 12.01 -13.41 -12.79
N GLU A 337 12.70 -13.00 -13.85
CA GLU A 337 14.13 -13.28 -14.04
C GLU A 337 14.96 -12.69 -12.90
N GLU A 338 14.70 -11.44 -12.51
CA GLU A 338 15.38 -10.78 -11.41
C GLU A 338 15.16 -11.51 -10.06
N LEU A 339 13.91 -11.89 -9.76
CA LEU A 339 13.61 -12.66 -8.55
C LEU A 339 14.29 -14.04 -8.56
N GLN A 340 14.26 -14.76 -9.70
CA GLN A 340 14.90 -16.07 -9.84
C GLN A 340 16.42 -15.98 -9.69
N ASN A 341 17.05 -14.99 -10.31
CA ASN A 341 18.49 -14.75 -10.23
C ASN A 341 18.89 -14.37 -8.81
N PHE A 342 18.21 -13.42 -8.19
CA PHE A 342 18.56 -12.94 -6.87
C PHE A 342 18.34 -14.02 -5.78
N PHE A 343 17.22 -14.72 -5.81
CA PHE A 343 16.94 -15.77 -4.82
C PHE A 343 17.71 -17.08 -5.10
N GLY A 344 18.02 -17.36 -6.36
CA GLY A 344 18.72 -18.60 -6.77
C GLY A 344 20.22 -18.58 -6.56
N THR A 345 20.86 -17.43 -6.30
CA THR A 345 22.28 -17.36 -5.94
C THR A 345 22.49 -17.92 -4.54
N ALA A 346 23.54 -18.74 -4.35
CA ALA A 346 23.90 -19.31 -3.06
C ALA A 346 24.36 -18.24 -2.05
#